data_f1993744331f2003a3dbaf215f3040e6
#
_entry.id   f1993744331f2003a3dbaf215f3040e6
#
_cell.length_a   1.000
_cell.length_b   1.000
_cell.length_c   1.000
_cell.angle_alpha   90.00
_cell.angle_beta   90.00
_cell.angle_gamma   90.00
#
_symmetry.space_group_name_H-M   'P 1'
#
loop_
_entity.id
_entity.type
_entity.pdbx_description
1 polymer ?
#
loop_
_entity_poly.entity_id
_entity_poly.type
_entity_poly.pdbx_seq_one_letter_code
_entity_poly.pdbx_strand_id
1 'polypeptide(L)'
;MLPAFAAFAFLAAVSTMSAAQTPGASTPGPAPPPLFATTKVADNVYVFRYGGYQSMFVVTPEGVIATDPIAYLRPQAAQAYIDEIRKITRAPIKYLVYSHHHYDHIAGGKPFKDAGASVIAHKNARAKLEALKYPDVVLPDMVVDQHSTLELGGTRVDLIYVGRNHSDNSLVMLLPKEKFCSPSISFPFKP
;
A
#
# COMPACT_ATOMS: atom_id res chain seq x y z
N MET A 1 63.81 -15.71 -83.06
CA MET A 1 64.03 -14.75 -81.97
C MET A 1 62.69 -14.04 -81.70
N LEU A 2 61.96 -14.42 -80.66
CA LEU A 2 60.71 -13.78 -80.25
C LEU A 2 60.97 -13.09 -78.94
N PRO A 3 60.50 -11.87 -78.72
CA PRO A 3 60.57 -11.24 -77.42
C PRO A 3 59.36 -11.64 -76.55
N ALA A 4 59.63 -11.82 -75.27
CA ALA A 4 58.66 -12.15 -74.25
C ALA A 4 57.82 -10.92 -73.86
N PHE A 5 56.46 -11.10 -73.81
CA PHE A 5 55.55 -10.12 -73.26
C PHE A 5 55.40 -10.38 -71.79
N ALA A 6 55.78 -9.39 -70.97
CA ALA A 6 55.48 -9.37 -69.55
C ALA A 6 54.06 -8.82 -69.30
N ALA A 7 53.18 -9.62 -68.73
CA ALA A 7 51.83 -9.19 -68.30
C ALA A 7 51.92 -8.60 -66.90
N PHE A 8 51.57 -7.31 -66.73
CA PHE A 8 51.39 -6.64 -65.47
C PHE A 8 49.98 -6.89 -64.99
N ALA A 9 49.81 -7.63 -63.89
CA ALA A 9 48.51 -7.78 -63.20
C ALA A 9 48.33 -6.61 -62.24
N PHE A 10 47.27 -5.79 -62.45
CA PHE A 10 46.84 -4.75 -61.57
C PHE A 10 45.95 -5.40 -60.48
N LEU A 11 46.41 -5.41 -59.24
CA LEU A 11 45.64 -5.84 -58.08
C LEU A 11 44.83 -4.63 -57.57
N ALA A 12 43.55 -4.59 -57.83
CA ALA A 12 42.65 -3.58 -57.28
C ALA A 12 42.31 -3.94 -55.81
N ALA A 13 42.81 -3.17 -54.86
CA ALA A 13 42.43 -3.27 -53.45
C ALA A 13 41.05 -2.66 -53.24
N VAL A 14 40.04 -3.49 -52.97
CA VAL A 14 38.71 -3.05 -52.58
C VAL A 14 38.74 -2.79 -51.07
N SER A 15 38.80 -1.53 -50.68
CA SER A 15 38.65 -1.11 -49.28
C SER A 15 37.19 -1.19 -48.89
N THR A 16 36.81 -2.20 -48.11
CA THR A 16 35.49 -2.27 -47.47
C THR A 16 35.45 -1.29 -46.30
N MET A 17 34.75 -0.17 -46.47
CA MET A 17 34.38 0.72 -45.36
C MET A 17 33.40 0.00 -44.46
N SER A 18 33.85 -0.44 -43.29
CA SER A 18 32.97 -0.93 -42.23
C SER A 18 32.20 0.26 -41.66
N ALA A 19 30.89 0.32 -41.89
CA ALA A 19 30.02 1.31 -41.28
C ALA A 19 29.98 1.04 -39.78
N ALA A 20 30.53 1.93 -38.96
CA ALA A 20 30.38 1.91 -37.52
C ALA A 20 28.88 2.09 -37.17
N GLN A 21 28.25 1.03 -36.66
CA GLN A 21 26.88 1.12 -36.10
C GLN A 21 26.96 1.98 -34.87
N THR A 22 26.31 3.14 -34.90
CA THR A 22 26.03 3.97 -33.73
C THR A 22 25.22 3.13 -32.74
N PRO A 23 25.63 3.03 -31.45
CA PRO A 23 24.82 2.35 -30.46
C PRO A 23 23.43 3.01 -30.41
N GLY A 24 22.40 2.25 -30.77
CA GLY A 24 21.01 2.72 -30.69
C GLY A 24 20.72 3.18 -29.27
N ALA A 25 20.23 4.41 -29.11
CA ALA A 25 19.79 4.94 -27.87
C ALA A 25 18.66 4.00 -27.34
N SER A 26 18.96 3.25 -26.29
CA SER A 26 17.95 2.44 -25.61
C SER A 26 16.87 3.37 -25.09
N THR A 27 15.63 3.20 -25.55
CA THR A 27 14.47 3.89 -24.99
C THR A 27 14.44 3.62 -23.48
N PRO A 28 14.37 4.66 -22.63
CA PRO A 28 14.26 4.46 -21.20
C PRO A 28 13.05 3.56 -20.92
N GLY A 29 13.24 2.48 -20.17
CA GLY A 29 12.14 1.63 -19.71
C GLY A 29 11.13 2.44 -18.87
N PRO A 30 9.91 1.94 -18.66
CA PRO A 30 8.92 2.63 -17.83
C PRO A 30 9.52 2.92 -16.45
N ALA A 31 9.27 4.13 -15.94
CA ALA A 31 9.72 4.51 -14.60
C ALA A 31 9.20 3.51 -13.56
N PRO A 32 10.00 3.16 -12.54
CA PRO A 32 9.52 2.28 -11.48
C PRO A 32 8.28 2.87 -10.80
N PRO A 33 7.33 2.04 -10.36
CA PRO A 33 6.14 2.53 -9.69
C PRO A 33 6.52 3.32 -8.42
N PRO A 34 5.75 4.36 -8.05
CA PRO A 34 6.04 5.14 -6.86
C PRO A 34 6.00 4.26 -5.61
N LEU A 35 6.85 4.57 -4.61
CA LEU A 35 6.97 3.82 -3.37
C LEU A 35 5.62 3.71 -2.64
N PHE A 36 4.81 4.76 -2.71
CA PHE A 36 3.45 4.78 -2.19
C PHE A 36 2.50 5.51 -3.14
N ALA A 37 1.22 5.19 -3.04
CA ALA A 37 0.17 5.81 -3.82
C ALA A 37 -1.16 5.73 -3.09
N THR A 38 -2.03 6.70 -3.34
CA THR A 38 -3.42 6.72 -2.87
C THR A 38 -4.36 6.64 -4.05
N THR A 39 -5.31 5.71 -3.99
CA THR A 39 -6.31 5.50 -5.04
C THR A 39 -7.71 5.63 -4.45
N LYS A 40 -8.58 6.41 -5.08
CA LYS A 40 -10.01 6.46 -4.75
C LYS A 40 -10.69 5.22 -5.32
N VAL A 41 -11.37 4.43 -4.47
CA VAL A 41 -12.00 3.15 -4.86
C VAL A 41 -13.53 3.17 -4.78
N ALA A 42 -14.09 4.11 -4.01
CA ALA A 42 -15.52 4.44 -3.98
C ALA A 42 -15.68 5.93 -3.64
N ASP A 43 -16.91 6.45 -3.54
CA ASP A 43 -17.16 7.90 -3.40
C ASP A 43 -16.35 8.58 -2.30
N ASN A 44 -16.25 7.96 -1.14
CA ASN A 44 -15.54 8.48 0.03
C ASN A 44 -14.50 7.50 0.57
N VAL A 45 -14.18 6.42 -0.18
CA VAL A 45 -13.26 5.35 0.22
C VAL A 45 -12.00 5.40 -0.62
N TYR A 46 -10.87 5.32 0.05
CA TYR A 46 -9.54 5.37 -0.53
C TYR A 46 -8.69 4.20 -0.04
N VAL A 47 -7.80 3.73 -0.89
CA VAL A 47 -6.76 2.76 -0.55
C VAL A 47 -5.40 3.45 -0.63
N PHE A 48 -4.69 3.46 0.47
CA PHE A 48 -3.29 3.86 0.57
C PHE A 48 -2.42 2.62 0.44
N ARG A 49 -1.47 2.64 -0.50
CA ARG A 49 -0.48 1.58 -0.70
C ARG A 49 0.91 2.11 -0.38
N TYR A 50 1.70 1.33 0.35
CA TYR A 50 3.12 1.60 0.58
C TYR A 50 3.91 0.31 0.33
N GLY A 51 4.67 0.26 -0.77
CA GLY A 51 5.29 -0.98 -1.26
C GLY A 51 4.25 -2.08 -1.53
N GLY A 52 4.42 -3.23 -0.90
CA GLY A 52 3.49 -4.38 -1.01
C GLY A 52 2.31 -4.34 -0.03
N TYR A 53 2.22 -3.34 0.84
CA TYR A 53 1.17 -3.21 1.86
C TYR A 53 0.12 -2.17 1.48
N GLN A 54 -1.08 -2.37 1.98
CA GLN A 54 -2.16 -1.42 1.72
C GLN A 54 -3.07 -1.27 2.94
N SER A 55 -3.65 -0.09 3.06
CA SER A 55 -4.60 0.30 4.08
C SER A 55 -5.76 1.05 3.45
N MET A 56 -6.90 1.04 4.10
CA MET A 56 -8.08 1.77 3.67
C MET A 56 -8.29 3.00 4.54
N PHE A 57 -8.84 4.07 3.97
CA PHE A 57 -9.43 5.13 4.76
C PHE A 57 -10.72 5.66 4.14
N VAL A 58 -11.60 6.13 5.00
CA VAL A 58 -12.91 6.65 4.65
C VAL A 58 -12.96 8.11 5.06
N VAL A 59 -13.29 8.98 4.13
CA VAL A 59 -13.39 10.43 4.36
C VAL A 59 -14.85 10.81 4.53
N THR A 60 -15.17 11.47 5.65
CA THR A 60 -16.52 11.97 5.92
C THR A 60 -16.47 13.47 6.28
N PRO A 61 -17.59 14.17 6.27
CA PRO A 61 -17.63 15.58 6.71
C PRO A 61 -17.17 15.80 8.16
N GLU A 62 -17.33 14.81 9.04
CA GLU A 62 -17.02 14.92 10.46
C GLU A 62 -15.64 14.36 10.83
N GLY A 63 -14.96 13.66 9.92
CA GLY A 63 -13.65 13.07 10.18
C GLY A 63 -13.30 11.93 9.25
N VAL A 64 -12.16 11.32 9.55
CA VAL A 64 -11.60 10.19 8.79
C VAL A 64 -11.55 8.96 9.67
N ILE A 65 -11.93 7.80 9.10
CA ILE A 65 -11.69 6.48 9.63
C ILE A 65 -10.53 5.89 8.83
N ALA A 66 -9.39 5.66 9.47
CA ALA A 66 -8.21 5.04 8.85
C ALA A 66 -8.05 3.60 9.36
N THR A 67 -7.34 2.77 8.60
CA THR A 67 -7.00 1.41 9.00
C THR A 67 -5.49 1.22 8.99
N ASP A 68 -4.99 0.24 9.71
CA ASP A 68 -3.62 -0.27 9.72
C ASP A 68 -2.51 0.73 9.31
N PRO A 69 -1.65 1.18 10.22
CA PRO A 69 -0.58 2.16 9.92
C PRO A 69 0.52 1.62 9.00
N ILE A 70 0.71 0.28 8.94
CA ILE A 70 1.65 -0.46 8.07
C ILE A 70 3.11 0.03 8.11
N ALA A 71 3.61 0.47 9.27
CA ALA A 71 4.94 1.08 9.38
C ALA A 71 6.09 0.11 9.73
N TYR A 72 5.82 -1.17 9.95
CA TYR A 72 6.89 -2.15 10.23
C TYR A 72 7.93 -2.19 9.11
N LEU A 73 9.21 -2.01 9.44
CA LEU A 73 10.32 -1.83 8.49
C LEU A 73 10.15 -0.67 7.49
N ARG A 74 9.16 0.19 7.70
CA ARG A 74 8.79 1.32 6.85
C ARG A 74 8.44 2.54 7.72
N PRO A 75 9.40 3.08 8.51
CA PRO A 75 9.09 4.08 9.54
C PRO A 75 8.40 5.34 8.99
N GLN A 76 8.56 5.66 7.71
CA GLN A 76 7.93 6.80 7.07
C GLN A 76 6.48 6.50 6.61
N ALA A 77 6.02 5.24 6.60
CA ALA A 77 4.73 4.87 6.01
C ALA A 77 3.55 5.51 6.75
N ALA A 78 3.57 5.51 8.10
CA ALA A 78 2.51 6.11 8.89
C ALA A 78 2.36 7.62 8.64
N GLN A 79 3.48 8.36 8.56
CA GLN A 79 3.45 9.79 8.25
C GLN A 79 3.01 10.05 6.82
N ALA A 80 3.55 9.30 5.84
CA ALA A 80 3.13 9.41 4.44
C ALA A 80 1.63 9.15 4.28
N TYR A 81 1.07 8.19 5.03
CA TYR A 81 -0.35 7.89 5.04
C TYR A 81 -1.17 9.08 5.55
N ILE A 82 -0.79 9.67 6.68
CA ILE A 82 -1.45 10.87 7.23
C ILE A 82 -1.35 12.03 6.23
N ASP A 83 -0.20 12.23 5.60
CA ASP A 83 0.00 13.31 4.64
C ASP A 83 -0.86 13.10 3.37
N GLU A 84 -1.03 11.87 2.91
CA GLU A 84 -1.95 11.53 1.81
C GLU A 84 -3.41 11.83 2.20
N ILE A 85 -3.85 11.47 3.40
CA ILE A 85 -5.17 11.86 3.92
C ILE A 85 -5.34 13.38 3.89
N ARG A 86 -4.33 14.13 4.36
CA ARG A 86 -4.37 15.61 4.44
C ARG A 86 -4.40 16.31 3.08
N LYS A 87 -3.93 15.66 2.01
CA LYS A 87 -4.09 16.16 0.63
C LYS A 87 -5.55 16.13 0.17
N ILE A 88 -6.34 15.21 0.70
CA ILE A 88 -7.72 14.97 0.30
C ILE A 88 -8.71 15.74 1.19
N THR A 89 -8.44 15.81 2.50
CA THR A 89 -9.34 16.44 3.47
C THR A 89 -8.60 17.14 4.59
N ARG A 90 -9.24 18.17 5.17
CA ARG A 90 -8.80 18.80 6.44
C ARG A 90 -9.55 18.26 7.65
N ALA A 91 -10.50 17.35 7.46
CA ALA A 91 -11.23 16.72 8.54
C ALA A 91 -10.27 15.91 9.45
N PRO A 92 -10.50 15.89 10.78
CA PRO A 92 -9.63 15.19 11.72
C PRO A 92 -9.70 13.67 11.53
N ILE A 93 -8.59 12.97 11.77
CA ILE A 93 -8.61 11.51 11.85
C ILE A 93 -9.24 11.14 13.19
N LYS A 94 -10.45 10.55 13.15
CA LYS A 94 -11.23 10.20 14.34
C LYS A 94 -10.95 8.79 14.83
N TYR A 95 -10.74 7.86 13.90
CA TYR A 95 -10.54 6.45 14.23
C TYR A 95 -9.38 5.85 13.44
N LEU A 96 -8.63 4.99 14.13
CA LEU A 96 -7.66 4.08 13.54
C LEU A 96 -8.09 2.66 13.88
N VAL A 97 -8.50 1.88 12.89
CA VAL A 97 -8.95 0.51 13.07
C VAL A 97 -7.82 -0.45 12.73
N TYR A 98 -7.42 -1.29 13.66
CA TYR A 98 -6.50 -2.41 13.38
C TYR A 98 -7.30 -3.59 12.82
N SER A 99 -6.92 -4.04 11.63
CA SER A 99 -7.56 -5.20 11.01
C SER A 99 -7.29 -6.49 11.77
N HIS A 100 -6.09 -6.65 12.34
CA HIS A 100 -5.67 -7.74 13.21
C HIS A 100 -4.37 -7.38 13.93
N HIS A 101 -3.85 -8.25 14.81
CA HIS A 101 -2.73 -7.93 15.71
C HIS A 101 -1.33 -8.09 15.11
N HIS A 102 -1.18 -8.49 13.85
CA HIS A 102 0.16 -8.69 13.28
C HIS A 102 0.92 -7.37 13.15
N TYR A 103 2.19 -7.42 13.57
CA TYR A 103 3.00 -6.22 13.75
C TYR A 103 3.24 -5.44 12.46
N ASP A 104 3.32 -6.12 11.33
CA ASP A 104 3.48 -5.50 10.01
C ASP A 104 2.28 -4.66 9.55
N HIS A 105 1.12 -4.87 10.17
CA HIS A 105 -0.09 -4.06 9.96
C HIS A 105 -0.22 -2.91 10.96
N ILE A 106 0.07 -3.16 12.23
CA ILE A 106 -0.29 -2.23 13.31
C ILE A 106 0.85 -1.35 13.82
N ALA A 107 2.11 -1.63 13.44
CA ALA A 107 3.23 -0.76 13.80
C ALA A 107 3.04 0.65 13.22
N GLY A 108 3.39 1.68 14.01
CA GLY A 108 3.26 3.08 13.59
C GLY A 108 1.91 3.71 13.93
N GLY A 109 1.18 3.18 14.90
CA GLY A 109 -0.08 3.78 15.37
C GLY A 109 0.08 5.13 16.08
N LYS A 110 1.27 5.43 16.63
CA LYS A 110 1.50 6.64 17.43
C LYS A 110 1.21 7.96 16.68
N PRO A 111 1.65 8.20 15.44
CA PRO A 111 1.30 9.41 14.70
C PRO A 111 -0.21 9.63 14.54
N PHE A 112 -0.99 8.57 14.37
CA PHE A 112 -2.45 8.65 14.31
C PHE A 112 -3.07 9.00 15.67
N LYS A 113 -2.54 8.40 16.75
CA LYS A 113 -2.96 8.71 18.12
C LYS A 113 -2.65 10.16 18.47
N ASP A 114 -1.46 10.64 18.12
CA ASP A 114 -1.05 12.04 18.32
C ASP A 114 -1.90 13.03 17.50
N ALA A 115 -2.42 12.58 16.35
CA ALA A 115 -3.39 13.33 15.54
C ALA A 115 -4.83 13.30 16.10
N GLY A 116 -5.07 12.62 17.23
CA GLY A 116 -6.33 12.57 17.95
C GLY A 116 -7.21 11.35 17.64
N ALA A 117 -6.71 10.34 16.92
CA ALA A 117 -7.47 9.15 16.60
C ALA A 117 -7.71 8.25 17.84
N SER A 118 -8.93 7.75 17.99
CA SER A 118 -9.23 6.61 18.87
C SER A 118 -8.90 5.31 18.14
N VAL A 119 -8.12 4.43 18.79
CA VAL A 119 -7.70 3.15 18.22
C VAL A 119 -8.72 2.07 18.55
N ILE A 120 -9.13 1.31 17.52
CA ILE A 120 -10.13 0.25 17.62
C ILE A 120 -9.51 -1.06 17.12
N ALA A 121 -9.77 -2.17 17.84
CA ALA A 121 -9.38 -3.51 17.40
C ALA A 121 -10.34 -4.57 17.96
N HIS A 122 -10.20 -5.81 17.49
CA HIS A 122 -10.88 -6.95 18.12
C HIS A 122 -10.37 -7.18 19.56
N LYS A 123 -11.24 -7.62 20.49
CA LYS A 123 -10.86 -7.86 21.88
C LYS A 123 -9.66 -8.80 22.06
N ASN A 124 -9.55 -9.85 21.23
CA ASN A 124 -8.42 -10.77 21.28
C ASN A 124 -7.12 -10.10 20.77
N ALA A 125 -7.22 -9.14 19.83
CA ALA A 125 -6.05 -8.35 19.40
C ALA A 125 -5.54 -7.52 20.59
N ARG A 126 -6.42 -6.81 21.30
CA ARG A 126 -6.04 -6.03 22.49
C ARG A 126 -5.33 -6.91 23.53
N ALA A 127 -5.90 -8.06 23.91
CA ALA A 127 -5.30 -8.97 24.88
C ALA A 127 -3.89 -9.45 24.46
N LYS A 128 -3.70 -9.75 23.16
CA LYS A 128 -2.38 -10.12 22.62
C LYS A 128 -1.39 -8.96 22.68
N LEU A 129 -1.81 -7.76 22.33
CA LEU A 129 -0.94 -6.57 22.32
C LEU A 129 -0.52 -6.17 23.75
N GLU A 130 -1.38 -6.30 24.73
CA GLU A 130 -1.05 -6.13 26.14
C GLU A 130 0.02 -7.13 26.61
N ALA A 131 -0.05 -8.37 26.14
CA ALA A 131 0.93 -9.42 26.47
C ALA A 131 2.27 -9.23 25.71
N LEU A 132 2.24 -8.86 24.43
CA LEU A 132 3.41 -8.74 23.56
C LEU A 132 4.22 -7.47 23.82
N LYS A 133 3.60 -6.39 24.29
CA LYS A 133 4.23 -5.11 24.63
C LYS A 133 5.14 -4.54 23.55
N TYR A 134 4.69 -4.56 22.30
CA TYR A 134 5.42 -3.97 21.18
C TYR A 134 5.65 -2.47 21.39
N PRO A 135 6.89 -1.96 21.22
CA PRO A 135 7.25 -0.58 21.59
C PRO A 135 6.52 0.48 20.75
N ASP A 136 6.20 0.18 19.48
CA ASP A 136 5.64 1.15 18.51
C ASP A 136 4.15 0.93 18.26
N VAL A 137 3.50 0.11 19.08
CA VAL A 137 2.09 -0.20 18.93
C VAL A 137 1.26 0.51 20.00
N VAL A 138 0.27 1.25 19.56
CA VAL A 138 -0.72 1.87 20.45
C VAL A 138 -1.78 0.83 20.79
N LEU A 139 -2.03 0.64 22.09
CA LEU A 139 -3.11 -0.24 22.54
C LEU A 139 -4.48 0.32 22.12
N PRO A 140 -5.41 -0.53 21.71
CA PRO A 140 -6.75 -0.09 21.37
C PRO A 140 -7.48 0.59 22.54
N ASP A 141 -8.10 1.73 22.28
CA ASP A 141 -9.00 2.41 23.22
C ASP A 141 -10.35 1.71 23.29
N MET A 142 -10.81 1.18 22.15
CA MET A 142 -12.09 0.53 21.98
C MET A 142 -11.92 -0.88 21.45
N VAL A 143 -12.82 -1.79 21.84
CA VAL A 143 -12.76 -3.17 21.38
C VAL A 143 -14.06 -3.62 20.73
N VAL A 144 -13.92 -4.45 19.71
CA VAL A 144 -15.01 -5.16 19.03
C VAL A 144 -14.98 -6.63 19.46
N ASP A 145 -16.15 -7.22 19.73
CA ASP A 145 -16.28 -8.67 19.97
C ASP A 145 -16.68 -9.38 18.68
N GLN A 146 -17.96 -9.42 18.35
CA GLN A 146 -18.45 -10.08 17.14
C GLN A 146 -18.73 -9.07 16.02
N HIS A 147 -19.35 -7.96 16.37
CA HIS A 147 -19.74 -6.91 15.44
C HIS A 147 -19.85 -5.58 16.17
N SER A 148 -19.48 -4.52 15.48
CA SER A 148 -19.72 -3.13 15.89
C SER A 148 -19.94 -2.27 14.68
N THR A 149 -20.72 -1.21 14.81
CA THR A 149 -20.94 -0.23 13.76
C THR A 149 -20.32 1.10 14.17
N LEU A 150 -19.53 1.68 13.27
CA LEU A 150 -19.09 3.07 13.35
C LEU A 150 -19.97 3.90 12.42
N GLU A 151 -20.55 4.95 12.97
CA GLU A 151 -21.23 5.99 12.19
C GLU A 151 -20.50 7.30 12.35
N LEU A 152 -20.09 7.90 11.24
CA LEU A 152 -19.36 9.16 11.21
C LEU A 152 -19.76 9.96 9.97
N GLY A 153 -20.28 11.16 10.17
CA GLY A 153 -20.66 12.07 9.09
C GLY A 153 -21.58 11.45 8.03
N GLY A 154 -22.56 10.63 8.47
CA GLY A 154 -23.50 9.94 7.59
C GLY A 154 -22.94 8.70 6.86
N THR A 155 -21.71 8.30 7.17
CA THR A 155 -21.11 7.05 6.64
C THR A 155 -21.12 5.98 7.71
N ARG A 156 -21.63 4.79 7.36
CA ARG A 156 -21.63 3.59 8.18
C ARG A 156 -20.49 2.66 7.78
N VAL A 157 -19.72 2.23 8.76
CA VAL A 157 -18.70 1.17 8.62
C VAL A 157 -18.98 0.08 9.63
N ASP A 158 -19.28 -1.12 9.17
CA ASP A 158 -19.46 -2.30 10.00
C ASP A 158 -18.12 -3.00 10.23
N LEU A 159 -17.73 -3.15 11.48
CA LEU A 159 -16.56 -3.89 11.92
C LEU A 159 -17.01 -5.30 12.31
N ILE A 160 -16.62 -6.31 11.55
CA ILE A 160 -17.14 -7.66 11.66
C ILE A 160 -16.00 -8.63 11.98
N TYR A 161 -16.10 -9.35 13.08
CA TYR A 161 -15.23 -10.48 13.34
C TYR A 161 -15.67 -11.68 12.48
N VAL A 162 -14.79 -12.15 11.64
CA VAL A 162 -15.09 -13.21 10.67
C VAL A 162 -14.65 -14.61 11.14
N GLY A 163 -14.46 -14.77 12.44
CA GLY A 163 -14.00 -16.02 13.01
C GLY A 163 -12.48 -16.20 12.87
N ARG A 164 -12.01 -17.37 13.30
CA ARG A 164 -10.59 -17.72 13.25
C ARG A 164 -10.18 -18.05 11.80
N ASN A 165 -9.22 -17.28 11.29
CA ASN A 165 -8.69 -17.46 9.93
C ASN A 165 -7.17 -17.19 9.92
N HIS A 166 -6.67 -16.21 9.15
CA HIS A 166 -5.30 -15.72 9.19
C HIS A 166 -4.83 -15.33 10.62
N SER A 167 -5.74 -14.78 11.41
CA SER A 167 -5.57 -14.59 12.85
C SER A 167 -6.87 -14.94 13.59
N ASP A 168 -6.82 -15.00 14.94
CA ASP A 168 -7.99 -15.20 15.80
C ASP A 168 -8.67 -13.88 16.22
N ASN A 169 -8.35 -12.81 15.49
CA ASN A 169 -8.84 -11.46 15.82
C ASN A 169 -8.97 -10.56 14.59
N SER A 170 -9.15 -11.15 13.42
CA SER A 170 -9.31 -10.41 12.17
C SER A 170 -10.68 -9.71 12.12
N LEU A 171 -10.66 -8.39 11.86
CA LEU A 171 -11.84 -7.58 11.58
C LEU A 171 -11.91 -7.27 10.09
N VAL A 172 -13.07 -7.49 9.51
CA VAL A 172 -13.44 -6.97 8.19
C VAL A 172 -14.19 -5.65 8.40
N MET A 173 -13.82 -4.65 7.60
CA MET A 173 -14.53 -3.38 7.53
C MET A 173 -15.42 -3.39 6.28
N LEU A 174 -16.74 -3.41 6.49
CA LEU A 174 -17.74 -3.39 5.43
C LEU A 174 -18.41 -2.02 5.38
N LEU A 175 -18.45 -1.43 4.19
CA LEU A 175 -19.20 -0.22 3.88
C LEU A 175 -20.41 -0.62 3.01
N PRO A 176 -21.58 -0.82 3.60
CA PRO A 176 -22.74 -1.38 2.89
C PRO A 176 -23.22 -0.50 1.73
N LYS A 177 -23.25 0.82 1.93
CA LYS A 177 -23.71 1.79 0.92
C LYS A 177 -22.75 1.83 -0.27
N GLU A 178 -21.46 1.85 -0.01
CA GLU A 178 -20.38 1.88 -1.01
C GLU A 178 -20.14 0.50 -1.66
N LYS A 179 -20.76 -0.56 -1.12
CA LYS A 179 -20.54 -1.97 -1.52
C LYS A 179 -19.06 -2.33 -1.51
N PHE A 180 -18.34 -1.83 -0.50
CA PHE A 180 -16.91 -1.98 -0.36
C PHE A 180 -16.56 -2.77 0.91
N CYS A 181 -15.57 -3.64 0.79
CA CYS A 181 -15.00 -4.41 1.90
C CYS A 181 -13.49 -4.15 1.97
N SER A 182 -12.96 -4.00 3.17
CA SER A 182 -11.53 -3.69 3.40
C SER A 182 -10.59 -4.69 2.71
N PRO A 183 -9.56 -4.21 1.99
CA PRO A 183 -8.56 -5.07 1.35
C PRO A 183 -7.51 -5.63 2.31
N SER A 184 -7.56 -5.31 3.60
CA SER A 184 -6.52 -5.69 4.59
C SER A 184 -6.43 -7.19 4.87
N ILE A 185 -7.41 -7.98 4.43
CA ILE A 185 -7.38 -9.44 4.52
C ILE A 185 -7.40 -10.00 3.10
N SER A 186 -6.28 -10.54 2.67
CA SER A 186 -6.22 -11.33 1.44
C SER A 186 -6.94 -12.66 1.69
N PHE A 187 -8.20 -12.76 1.30
CA PHE A 187 -8.81 -14.07 1.13
C PHE A 187 -8.21 -14.68 -0.13
N PRO A 188 -7.63 -15.88 -0.08
CA PRO A 188 -7.31 -16.60 -1.28
C PRO A 188 -8.63 -17.03 -1.94
N PHE A 189 -9.16 -16.18 -2.82
CA PHE A 189 -10.17 -16.65 -3.76
C PHE A 189 -9.48 -17.69 -4.64
N LYS A 190 -9.74 -18.98 -4.38
CA LYS A 190 -9.56 -19.97 -5.41
C LYS A 190 -10.72 -19.79 -6.40
N PRO A 191 -10.42 -19.63 -7.70
CA PRO A 191 -11.43 -19.64 -8.74
C PRO A 191 -12.13 -20.99 -8.78
#